data_fd34ba55f31185bcab7e96a56b21cd44
#
_entry.id   fd34ba55f31185bcab7e96a56b21cd44
#
_cell.length_a   1.000
_cell.length_b   1.000
_cell.length_c   1.000
_cell.angle_alpha   90.00
_cell.angle_beta   90.00
_cell.angle_gamma   90.00
#
_symmetry.space_group_name_H-M   'P 1'
#
loop_
_entity.id
_entity.type
_entity.pdbx_description
1 polymer ?
#
loop_
_entity_poly.entity_id
_entity_poly.type
_entity_poly.pdbx_seq_one_letter_code
_entity_poly.pdbx_strand_id
1 'polypeptide(L)'
;MELIRNKIVVKVGTSTLTTETGKDNLHAFESLARTLSDIHNHDYEVILVSSGAIAVGSNRLNMHSKPDTLQLKQAAAAVGQCSLMFLYDKFFGEYGKIAAQILLNAEDIENDEKKENLVNTFDTLLEMGVIPIVNENDSVSYTEIESSERLFGDNDMLSAVVAVLCRASKLIILSDIDGLYVQDPRLHPKAKLIPVIEHIDNGIYSLAGGAGS
;
A
#
# COMPACT_ATOMS: atom_id res chain seq x y z
N MET A 1 -27.85 16.54 8.23
CA MET A 1 -27.54 15.13 8.49
C MET A 1 -26.24 14.88 7.76
N GLU A 2 -25.11 14.95 8.47
CA GLU A 2 -23.79 14.61 7.88
C GLU A 2 -23.84 13.17 7.44
N LEU A 3 -23.63 12.92 6.17
CA LEU A 3 -23.42 11.57 5.64
C LEU A 3 -22.09 11.07 6.22
N ILE A 4 -22.14 10.17 7.19
CA ILE A 4 -20.94 9.47 7.68
C ILE A 4 -20.50 8.55 6.54
N ARG A 5 -19.58 9.04 5.70
CA ARG A 5 -18.96 8.21 4.68
C ARG A 5 -17.98 7.24 5.36
N ASN A 6 -18.13 5.95 5.07
CA ASN A 6 -17.21 4.95 5.58
C ASN A 6 -15.89 5.02 4.80
N LYS A 7 -14.80 5.37 5.51
CA LYS A 7 -13.45 5.36 4.92
C LYS A 7 -12.90 3.94 4.89
N ILE A 8 -12.35 3.53 3.75
CA ILE A 8 -11.70 2.23 3.54
C ILE A 8 -10.29 2.48 3.03
N VAL A 9 -9.32 1.87 3.69
CA VAL A 9 -7.94 1.79 3.20
C VAL A 9 -7.73 0.42 2.59
N VAL A 10 -7.22 0.39 1.37
CA VAL A 10 -6.85 -0.84 0.66
C VAL A 10 -5.36 -0.82 0.39
N LYS A 11 -4.65 -1.87 0.78
CA LYS A 11 -3.23 -2.04 0.46
C LYS A 11 -3.05 -3.07 -0.64
N VAL A 12 -2.22 -2.75 -1.63
CA VAL A 12 -1.83 -3.68 -2.69
C VAL A 12 -0.31 -3.88 -2.70
N GLY A 13 0.10 -5.14 -2.71
CA GLY A 13 1.51 -5.55 -2.74
C GLY A 13 2.13 -5.54 -4.14
N THR A 14 3.46 -5.53 -4.20
CA THR A 14 4.23 -5.58 -5.45
C THR A 14 3.91 -6.82 -6.27
N SER A 15 3.80 -7.99 -5.63
CA SER A 15 3.48 -9.28 -6.29
C SER A 15 2.15 -9.27 -7.04
N THR A 16 1.19 -8.47 -6.61
CA THR A 16 -0.09 -8.29 -7.31
C THR A 16 0.05 -7.39 -8.54
N LEU A 17 0.87 -6.34 -8.43
CA LEU A 17 1.04 -5.32 -9.47
C LEU A 17 2.06 -5.69 -10.55
N THR A 18 2.90 -6.70 -10.29
CA THR A 18 3.89 -7.18 -11.25
C THR A 18 3.66 -8.66 -11.58
N THR A 19 4.02 -9.04 -12.81
CA THR A 19 4.04 -10.44 -13.23
C THR A 19 5.29 -11.14 -12.69
N GLU A 20 5.35 -12.47 -12.79
CA GLU A 20 6.54 -13.27 -12.44
C GLU A 20 7.80 -12.82 -13.22
N THR A 21 7.62 -12.25 -14.39
CA THR A 21 8.70 -11.69 -15.22
C THR A 21 9.07 -10.25 -14.84
N GLY A 22 8.47 -9.69 -13.79
CA GLY A 22 8.71 -8.33 -13.30
C GLY A 22 8.00 -7.22 -14.09
N LYS A 23 7.25 -7.55 -15.15
CA LYS A 23 6.49 -6.56 -15.93
C LYS A 23 5.22 -6.13 -15.21
N ASP A 24 4.71 -4.94 -15.56
CA ASP A 24 3.47 -4.43 -15.02
C ASP A 24 2.29 -5.37 -15.34
N ASN A 25 1.54 -5.75 -14.32
CA ASN A 25 0.33 -6.56 -14.46
C ASN A 25 -0.86 -5.65 -14.74
N LEU A 26 -1.03 -5.26 -16.02
CA LEU A 26 -2.08 -4.32 -16.42
C LEU A 26 -3.49 -4.81 -16.07
N HIS A 27 -3.73 -6.12 -16.10
CA HIS A 27 -5.01 -6.70 -15.70
C HIS A 27 -5.30 -6.48 -14.21
N ALA A 28 -4.27 -6.61 -13.36
CA ALA A 28 -4.42 -6.34 -11.92
C ALA A 28 -4.70 -4.85 -11.66
N PHE A 29 -4.01 -3.93 -12.35
CA PHE A 29 -4.28 -2.49 -12.26
C PHE A 29 -5.71 -2.15 -12.67
N GLU A 30 -6.16 -2.66 -13.82
CA GLU A 30 -7.52 -2.44 -14.32
C GLU A 30 -8.57 -2.99 -13.35
N SER A 31 -8.42 -4.25 -12.92
CA SER A 31 -9.36 -4.90 -12.01
C SER A 31 -9.45 -4.19 -10.66
N LEU A 32 -8.31 -3.73 -10.13
CA LEU A 32 -8.25 -2.97 -8.89
C LEU A 32 -8.95 -1.61 -9.05
N ALA A 33 -8.62 -0.86 -10.09
CA ALA A 33 -9.22 0.45 -10.35
C ALA A 33 -10.73 0.34 -10.55
N ARG A 34 -11.21 -0.64 -11.30
CA ARG A 34 -12.63 -0.91 -11.49
C ARG A 34 -13.33 -1.21 -10.17
N THR A 35 -12.79 -2.14 -9.38
CA THR A 35 -13.39 -2.55 -8.10
C THR A 35 -13.44 -1.40 -7.10
N LEU A 36 -12.34 -0.64 -6.98
CA LEU A 36 -12.30 0.50 -6.06
C LEU A 36 -13.19 1.66 -6.52
N SER A 37 -13.31 1.87 -7.84
CA SER A 37 -14.24 2.85 -8.39
C SER A 37 -15.70 2.48 -8.13
N ASP A 38 -16.04 1.19 -8.18
CA ASP A 38 -17.38 0.69 -7.85
C ASP A 38 -17.69 0.88 -6.36
N ILE A 39 -16.76 0.53 -5.47
CA ILE A 39 -16.87 0.79 -4.02
C ILE A 39 -17.08 2.30 -3.76
N HIS A 40 -16.29 3.15 -4.42
CA HIS A 40 -16.43 4.60 -4.30
C HIS A 40 -17.79 5.12 -4.79
N ASN A 41 -18.38 4.49 -5.84
CA ASN A 41 -19.74 4.83 -6.32
C ASN A 41 -20.85 4.46 -5.33
N HIS A 42 -20.55 3.62 -4.34
CA HIS A 42 -21.45 3.25 -3.23
C HIS A 42 -21.20 4.11 -1.97
N ASP A 43 -20.76 5.35 -2.16
CA ASP A 43 -20.54 6.35 -1.10
C ASP A 43 -19.47 5.97 -0.05
N TYR A 44 -18.52 5.10 -0.41
CA TYR A 44 -17.33 4.88 0.41
C TYR A 44 -16.22 5.86 0.00
N GLU A 45 -15.49 6.37 0.99
CA GLU A 45 -14.23 7.07 0.78
C GLU A 45 -13.10 6.03 0.71
N VAL A 46 -12.39 5.99 -0.43
CA VAL A 46 -11.38 4.98 -0.71
C VAL A 46 -10.00 5.59 -0.73
N ILE A 47 -9.06 4.99 0.01
CA ILE A 47 -7.63 5.31 0.00
C ILE A 47 -6.89 4.05 -0.44
N LEU A 48 -6.00 4.16 -1.41
CA LEU A 48 -5.17 3.05 -1.88
C LEU A 48 -3.72 3.23 -1.41
N VAL A 49 -3.18 2.27 -0.67
CA VAL A 49 -1.75 2.20 -0.35
C VAL A 49 -1.10 1.22 -1.32
N SER A 50 -0.19 1.73 -2.13
CA SER A 50 0.46 0.97 -3.21
C SER A 50 1.90 0.66 -2.87
N SER A 51 2.36 -0.49 -3.36
CA SER A 51 3.78 -0.89 -3.37
C SER A 51 4.30 -0.93 -4.81
N GLY A 52 5.56 -1.30 -4.98
CA GLY A 52 6.13 -1.72 -6.25
C GLY A 52 6.89 -0.65 -7.02
N ALA A 53 7.09 0.56 -6.48
CA ALA A 53 7.82 1.61 -7.17
C ALA A 53 9.23 1.16 -7.60
N ILE A 54 10.00 0.55 -6.69
CA ILE A 54 11.35 0.04 -7.02
C ILE A 54 11.28 -1.05 -8.10
N ALA A 55 10.35 -1.99 -8.02
CA ALA A 55 10.23 -3.08 -8.98
C ALA A 55 9.85 -2.59 -10.39
N VAL A 56 8.84 -1.74 -10.48
CA VAL A 56 8.41 -1.12 -11.74
C VAL A 56 9.52 -0.28 -12.34
N GLY A 57 10.21 0.52 -11.52
CA GLY A 57 11.33 1.35 -11.99
C GLY A 57 12.53 0.53 -12.45
N SER A 58 12.88 -0.53 -11.74
CA SER A 58 13.95 -1.45 -12.15
C SER A 58 13.67 -2.08 -13.51
N ASN A 59 12.42 -2.47 -13.74
CA ASN A 59 11.99 -3.01 -15.03
C ASN A 59 12.06 -1.95 -16.13
N ARG A 60 11.58 -0.73 -15.88
CA ARG A 60 11.64 0.40 -16.84
C ARG A 60 13.07 0.81 -17.21
N LEU A 61 13.98 0.69 -16.25
CA LEU A 61 15.42 0.96 -16.44
C LEU A 61 16.17 -0.24 -17.04
N ASN A 62 15.48 -1.35 -17.34
CA ASN A 62 16.08 -2.61 -17.82
C ASN A 62 17.22 -3.11 -16.91
N MET A 63 17.05 -2.98 -15.59
CA MET A 63 18.03 -3.53 -14.66
C MET A 63 18.01 -5.05 -14.72
N HIS A 64 19.19 -5.67 -14.88
CA HIS A 64 19.33 -7.13 -14.99
C HIS A 64 19.19 -7.87 -13.66
N SER A 65 19.29 -7.16 -12.54
CA SER A 65 19.13 -7.68 -11.17
C SER A 65 18.38 -6.67 -10.29
N LYS A 66 17.90 -7.16 -9.14
CA LYS A 66 17.35 -6.24 -8.12
C LYS A 66 18.43 -5.22 -7.72
N PRO A 67 18.07 -3.92 -7.56
CA PRO A 67 19.02 -2.92 -7.10
C PRO A 67 19.48 -3.26 -5.68
N ASP A 68 20.80 -3.35 -5.50
CA ASP A 68 21.48 -3.75 -4.26
C ASP A 68 21.97 -2.56 -3.44
N THR A 69 22.20 -1.41 -4.08
CA THR A 69 22.59 -0.17 -3.40
C THR A 69 21.42 0.76 -3.14
N LEU A 70 21.53 1.58 -2.09
CA LEU A 70 20.52 2.59 -1.75
C LEU A 70 20.25 3.53 -2.94
N GLN A 71 21.31 4.03 -3.58
CA GLN A 71 21.20 4.95 -4.71
C GLN A 71 20.45 4.34 -5.90
N LEU A 72 20.71 3.06 -6.21
CA LEU A 72 19.98 2.36 -7.27
C LEU A 72 18.50 2.13 -6.90
N LYS A 73 18.21 1.84 -5.64
CA LYS A 73 16.82 1.70 -5.15
C LYS A 73 16.08 3.03 -5.23
N GLN A 74 16.69 4.12 -4.77
CA GLN A 74 16.12 5.47 -4.84
C GLN A 74 15.86 5.90 -6.29
N ALA A 75 16.84 5.68 -7.19
CA ALA A 75 16.69 6.00 -8.61
C ALA A 75 15.57 5.15 -9.26
N ALA A 76 15.52 3.84 -8.96
CA ALA A 76 14.46 2.98 -9.44
C ALA A 76 13.09 3.41 -8.89
N ALA A 77 13.00 3.73 -7.61
CA ALA A 77 11.76 4.22 -6.99
C ALA A 77 11.24 5.49 -7.66
N ALA A 78 12.13 6.46 -7.95
CA ALA A 78 11.75 7.72 -8.61
C ALA A 78 11.16 7.47 -10.01
N VAL A 79 11.76 6.58 -10.82
CA VAL A 79 11.24 6.21 -12.14
C VAL A 79 9.95 5.40 -12.04
N GLY A 80 9.91 4.46 -11.12
CA GLY A 80 8.78 3.55 -10.94
C GLY A 80 7.55 4.25 -10.37
N GLN A 81 7.72 5.16 -9.42
CA GLN A 81 6.59 5.92 -8.87
C GLN A 81 5.87 6.75 -9.93
N CYS A 82 6.63 7.38 -10.85
CA CYS A 82 6.06 8.07 -12.00
C CYS A 82 5.22 7.12 -12.88
N SER A 83 5.74 5.91 -13.14
CA SER A 83 5.03 4.91 -13.95
C SER A 83 3.79 4.35 -13.25
N LEU A 84 3.86 4.11 -11.94
CA LEU A 84 2.71 3.69 -11.13
C LEU A 84 1.59 4.72 -11.18
N MET A 85 1.92 6.00 -10.96
CA MET A 85 0.90 7.06 -10.99
C MET A 85 0.27 7.21 -12.37
N PHE A 86 1.06 7.09 -13.44
CA PHE A 86 0.51 7.08 -14.80
C PHE A 86 -0.51 5.94 -15.01
N LEU A 87 -0.22 4.72 -14.51
CA LEU A 87 -1.13 3.58 -14.63
C LEU A 87 -2.40 3.80 -13.78
N TYR A 88 -2.26 4.27 -12.55
CA TYR A 88 -3.42 4.57 -11.71
C TYR A 88 -4.29 5.67 -12.29
N ASP A 89 -3.71 6.80 -12.71
CA ASP A 89 -4.45 7.90 -13.35
C ASP A 89 -5.20 7.41 -14.59
N LYS A 90 -4.53 6.63 -15.46
CA LYS A 90 -5.14 6.03 -16.63
C LYS A 90 -6.34 5.15 -16.28
N PHE A 91 -6.13 4.14 -15.41
CA PHE A 91 -7.19 3.17 -15.14
C PHE A 91 -8.33 3.74 -14.28
N PHE A 92 -8.05 4.57 -13.30
CA PHE A 92 -9.11 5.27 -12.55
C PHE A 92 -9.86 6.26 -13.45
N GLY A 93 -9.16 6.94 -14.37
CA GLY A 93 -9.75 7.86 -15.34
C GLY A 93 -10.77 7.18 -16.26
N GLU A 94 -10.57 5.91 -16.66
CA GLU A 94 -11.55 5.13 -17.45
C GLU A 94 -12.91 4.97 -16.70
N TYR A 95 -12.90 5.06 -15.37
CA TYR A 95 -14.10 5.01 -14.52
C TYR A 95 -14.53 6.39 -14.01
N GLY A 96 -13.99 7.47 -14.59
CA GLY A 96 -14.32 8.85 -14.19
C GLY A 96 -13.86 9.23 -12.80
N LYS A 97 -12.82 8.58 -12.26
CA LYS A 97 -12.21 8.88 -10.97
C LYS A 97 -10.92 9.66 -11.14
N ILE A 98 -10.65 10.52 -10.17
CA ILE A 98 -9.40 11.28 -10.09
C ILE A 98 -8.53 10.61 -9.04
N ALA A 99 -7.28 10.31 -9.40
CA ALA A 99 -6.26 9.81 -8.48
C ALA A 99 -5.32 10.93 -8.05
N ALA A 100 -4.93 10.96 -6.76
CA ALA A 100 -3.95 11.91 -6.25
C ALA A 100 -2.81 11.18 -5.56
N GLN A 101 -1.56 11.60 -5.81
CA GLN A 101 -0.39 11.02 -5.17
C GLN A 101 -0.15 11.61 -3.79
N ILE A 102 0.11 10.76 -2.79
CA ILE A 102 0.64 11.13 -1.49
C ILE A 102 1.86 10.26 -1.20
N LEU A 103 3.02 10.88 -0.98
CA LEU A 103 4.26 10.20 -0.60
C LEU A 103 4.61 10.56 0.84
N LEU A 104 4.89 9.54 1.66
CA LEU A 104 5.11 9.68 3.08
C LEU A 104 6.48 9.14 3.50
N ASN A 105 7.07 9.82 4.49
CA ASN A 105 8.18 9.32 5.27
C ASN A 105 7.79 9.19 6.74
N ALA A 106 8.60 8.50 7.53
CA ALA A 106 8.38 8.36 8.97
C ALA A 106 8.27 9.72 9.68
N GLU A 107 9.11 10.68 9.33
CA GLU A 107 9.11 12.03 9.87
C GLU A 107 7.79 12.80 9.69
N ASP A 108 7.05 12.48 8.62
CA ASP A 108 5.77 13.15 8.33
C ASP A 108 4.67 12.72 9.30
N ILE A 109 4.86 11.56 9.95
CA ILE A 109 3.96 11.02 10.96
C ILE A 109 4.40 11.39 12.38
N GLU A 110 5.70 11.48 12.62
CA GLU A 110 6.29 11.81 13.94
C GLU A 110 6.16 13.30 14.26
N ASN A 111 6.15 14.17 13.26
CA ASN A 111 6.00 15.60 13.42
C ASN A 111 4.51 15.98 13.46
N ASP A 112 4.04 16.53 14.57
CA ASP A 112 2.62 16.84 14.79
C ASP A 112 2.06 17.82 13.75
N GLU A 113 2.81 18.85 13.35
CA GLU A 113 2.35 19.84 12.36
C GLU A 113 2.24 19.21 10.96
N LYS A 114 3.23 18.43 10.54
CA LYS A 114 3.17 17.71 9.26
C LYS A 114 2.03 16.71 9.25
N LYS A 115 1.84 15.99 10.34
CA LYS A 115 0.75 15.02 10.53
C LYS A 115 -0.64 15.69 10.43
N GLU A 116 -0.84 16.85 11.05
CA GLU A 116 -2.08 17.61 10.94
C GLU A 116 -2.33 18.04 9.49
N ASN A 117 -1.31 18.61 8.81
CA ASN A 117 -1.39 18.99 7.41
C ASN A 117 -1.71 17.81 6.50
N LEU A 118 -1.14 16.64 6.79
CA LEU A 118 -1.41 15.41 6.07
C LEU A 118 -2.86 14.95 6.23
N VAL A 119 -3.39 14.94 7.46
CA VAL A 119 -4.79 14.60 7.73
C VAL A 119 -5.73 15.55 6.98
N ASN A 120 -5.46 16.86 7.05
CA ASN A 120 -6.25 17.88 6.35
C ASN A 120 -6.21 17.66 4.82
N THR A 121 -5.06 17.24 4.27
CA THR A 121 -4.93 16.92 2.85
C THR A 121 -5.77 15.69 2.47
N PHE A 122 -5.73 14.62 3.27
CA PHE A 122 -6.57 13.45 3.04
C PHE A 122 -8.05 13.80 3.08
N ASP A 123 -8.49 14.49 4.13
CA ASP A 123 -9.90 14.84 4.29
C ASP A 123 -10.38 15.71 3.12
N THR A 124 -9.60 16.72 2.71
CA THR A 124 -9.93 17.56 1.56
C THR A 124 -10.04 16.77 0.26
N LEU A 125 -9.07 15.87 -0.04
CA LEU A 125 -9.12 15.05 -1.25
C LEU A 125 -10.36 14.14 -1.26
N LEU A 126 -10.65 13.50 -0.13
CA LEU A 126 -11.80 12.59 0.01
C LEU A 126 -13.13 13.35 -0.13
N GLU A 127 -13.25 14.53 0.46
CA GLU A 127 -14.42 15.42 0.30
C GLU A 127 -14.63 15.82 -1.17
N MET A 128 -13.56 16.03 -1.92
CA MET A 128 -13.60 16.32 -3.36
C MET A 128 -13.89 15.08 -4.23
N GLY A 129 -14.05 13.89 -3.64
CA GLY A 129 -14.27 12.64 -4.35
C GLY A 129 -13.05 12.10 -5.09
N VAL A 130 -11.86 12.52 -4.67
CA VAL A 130 -10.57 12.06 -5.20
C VAL A 130 -10.12 10.80 -4.45
N ILE A 131 -9.48 9.86 -5.14
CA ILE A 131 -8.89 8.66 -4.55
C ILE A 131 -7.40 8.90 -4.28
N PRO A 132 -6.97 9.05 -3.00
CA PRO A 132 -5.55 9.16 -2.68
C PRO A 132 -4.82 7.84 -2.92
N ILE A 133 -3.69 7.91 -3.64
CA ILE A 133 -2.75 6.81 -3.85
C ILE A 133 -1.51 7.11 -2.99
N VAL A 134 -1.34 6.32 -1.96
CA VAL A 134 -0.29 6.51 -0.95
C VAL A 134 0.86 5.53 -1.19
N ASN A 135 2.08 6.01 -1.08
CA ASN A 135 3.28 5.17 -1.04
C ASN A 135 4.34 5.78 -0.14
N GLU A 136 5.37 5.02 0.21
CA GLU A 136 6.58 5.56 0.83
C GLU A 136 7.34 6.44 -0.17
N ASN A 137 7.97 7.50 0.33
CA ASN A 137 8.85 8.34 -0.48
C ASN A 137 10.26 7.74 -0.58
N ASP A 138 10.33 6.57 -1.21
CA ASP A 138 11.57 5.81 -1.38
C ASP A 138 12.68 6.59 -2.09
N SER A 139 12.36 7.64 -2.84
CA SER A 139 13.35 8.44 -3.58
C SER A 139 14.25 9.29 -2.69
N VAL A 140 13.81 9.58 -1.47
CA VAL A 140 14.55 10.37 -0.47
C VAL A 140 14.70 9.64 0.87
N SER A 141 14.19 8.42 0.98
CA SER A 141 14.34 7.59 2.18
C SER A 141 15.83 7.24 2.37
N TYR A 142 16.36 7.53 3.56
CA TYR A 142 17.76 7.30 3.91
C TYR A 142 17.95 6.16 4.91
N THR A 143 16.90 5.51 5.36
CA THR A 143 17.00 4.41 6.31
C THR A 143 17.73 3.24 5.68
N GLU A 144 19.00 3.09 6.06
CA GLU A 144 19.80 1.92 5.71
C GLU A 144 19.10 0.64 6.16
N ILE A 145 19.19 -0.38 5.33
CA ILE A 145 18.48 -1.65 5.32
C ILE A 145 18.65 -2.47 6.62
N GLU A 146 19.39 -2.02 7.60
CA GLU A 146 19.80 -2.79 8.78
C GLU A 146 19.23 -2.31 10.13
N SER A 147 18.51 -1.21 10.20
CA SER A 147 17.94 -0.80 11.48
C SER A 147 16.56 -1.44 11.71
N SER A 148 16.45 -2.15 12.84
CA SER A 148 15.18 -2.66 13.40
C SER A 148 14.16 -1.57 13.78
N GLU A 149 14.43 -0.32 13.44
CA GLU A 149 13.68 0.88 13.81
C GLU A 149 12.97 1.55 12.62
N ARG A 150 12.67 0.82 11.55
CA ARG A 150 11.83 1.38 10.49
C ARG A 150 10.40 1.56 11.00
N LEU A 151 9.91 2.80 11.03
CA LEU A 151 8.49 3.07 11.29
C LEU A 151 7.61 2.39 10.21
N PHE A 152 8.09 2.36 8.96
CA PHE A 152 7.48 1.61 7.87
C PHE A 152 8.44 0.47 7.45
N GLY A 153 8.32 -0.70 8.10
CA GLY A 153 9.08 -1.91 7.72
C GLY A 153 8.68 -2.42 6.34
N ASP A 154 7.41 -2.22 6.01
CA ASP A 154 6.79 -2.52 4.72
C ASP A 154 5.51 -1.67 4.53
N ASN A 155 4.90 -1.77 3.35
CA ASN A 155 3.66 -1.03 3.07
C ASN A 155 2.43 -1.57 3.84
N ASP A 156 2.53 -2.70 4.53
CA ASP A 156 1.47 -3.17 5.43
C ASP A 156 1.40 -2.26 6.65
N MET A 157 2.57 -1.95 7.26
CA MET A 157 2.66 -1.00 8.36
C MET A 157 2.23 0.41 7.92
N LEU A 158 2.70 0.89 6.77
CA LEU A 158 2.27 2.17 6.21
C LEU A 158 0.75 2.21 6.06
N SER A 159 0.12 1.14 5.56
CA SER A 159 -1.33 1.08 5.40
C SER A 159 -2.09 1.11 6.74
N ALA A 160 -1.54 0.48 7.78
CA ALA A 160 -2.11 0.53 9.12
C ALA A 160 -2.03 1.95 9.71
N VAL A 161 -0.90 2.64 9.54
CA VAL A 161 -0.74 4.04 9.96
C VAL A 161 -1.72 4.95 9.23
N VAL A 162 -1.84 4.82 7.90
CA VAL A 162 -2.80 5.59 7.09
C VAL A 162 -4.23 5.33 7.54
N ALA A 163 -4.59 4.07 7.81
CA ALA A 163 -5.92 3.71 8.31
C ALA A 163 -6.25 4.39 9.64
N VAL A 164 -5.29 4.44 10.57
CA VAL A 164 -5.45 5.13 11.86
C VAL A 164 -5.55 6.64 11.67
N LEU A 165 -4.65 7.25 10.87
CA LEU A 165 -4.65 8.69 10.60
C LEU A 165 -5.97 9.18 10.01
N CYS A 166 -6.46 8.45 9.00
CA CYS A 166 -7.70 8.79 8.30
C CYS A 166 -8.96 8.32 9.04
N ARG A 167 -8.83 7.67 10.21
CA ARG A 167 -9.94 7.07 10.97
C ARG A 167 -10.77 6.15 10.10
N ALA A 168 -10.10 5.31 9.31
CA ALA A 168 -10.76 4.37 8.41
C ALA A 168 -11.55 3.31 9.21
N SER A 169 -12.72 2.96 8.70
CA SER A 169 -13.56 1.91 9.29
C SER A 169 -13.04 0.51 8.97
N LYS A 170 -12.24 0.37 7.90
CA LYS A 170 -11.66 -0.91 7.45
C LYS A 170 -10.29 -0.68 6.82
N LEU A 171 -9.39 -1.65 7.07
CA LEU A 171 -8.16 -1.86 6.33
C LEU A 171 -8.25 -3.21 5.63
N ILE A 172 -8.06 -3.23 4.32
CA ILE A 172 -8.06 -4.43 3.49
C ILE A 172 -6.66 -4.59 2.92
N ILE A 173 -6.00 -5.70 3.22
CA ILE A 173 -4.66 -6.02 2.71
C ILE A 173 -4.82 -7.09 1.64
N LEU A 174 -4.51 -6.73 0.39
CA LEU A 174 -4.43 -7.68 -0.73
C LEU A 174 -3.04 -8.32 -0.71
N SER A 175 -3.01 -9.61 -0.43
CA SER A 175 -1.79 -10.41 -0.26
C SER A 175 -1.84 -11.64 -1.16
N ASP A 176 -0.70 -12.29 -1.32
CA ASP A 176 -0.55 -13.60 -1.98
C ASP A 176 -0.90 -14.78 -1.08
N ILE A 177 -1.36 -14.50 0.15
CA ILE A 177 -1.80 -15.48 1.13
C ILE A 177 -3.21 -15.11 1.63
N ASP A 178 -4.06 -16.11 1.85
CA ASP A 178 -5.48 -15.91 2.18
C ASP A 178 -5.76 -15.30 3.56
N GLY A 179 -4.74 -15.22 4.42
CA GLY A 179 -4.85 -14.64 5.77
C GLY A 179 -3.87 -15.28 6.76
N LEU A 180 -4.16 -15.17 8.06
CA LEU A 180 -3.34 -15.76 9.10
C LEU A 180 -3.61 -17.27 9.22
N TYR A 181 -2.55 -18.06 9.26
CA TYR A 181 -2.60 -19.52 9.44
C TYR A 181 -1.99 -19.91 10.78
N VAL A 182 -2.37 -21.08 11.29
CA VAL A 182 -1.78 -21.65 12.51
C VAL A 182 -0.30 -22.06 12.33
N GLN A 183 0.15 -22.21 11.07
CA GLN A 183 1.53 -22.50 10.66
C GLN A 183 1.71 -21.97 9.23
N ASP A 184 2.95 -21.76 8.80
CA ASP A 184 3.22 -21.32 7.42
C ASP A 184 2.67 -22.34 6.40
N PRO A 185 1.67 -21.97 5.58
CA PRO A 185 1.04 -22.87 4.60
C PRO A 185 1.99 -23.28 3.46
N ARG A 186 3.07 -22.52 3.21
CA ARG A 186 4.11 -22.87 2.21
C ARG A 186 4.93 -24.07 2.68
N LEU A 187 5.17 -24.14 4.00
CA LEU A 187 5.89 -25.27 4.62
C LEU A 187 4.94 -26.37 5.06
N HIS A 188 3.71 -26.03 5.40
CA HIS A 188 2.69 -26.94 5.91
C HIS A 188 1.40 -26.82 5.09
N PRO A 189 1.27 -27.51 3.94
CA PRO A 189 0.10 -27.39 3.04
C PRO A 189 -1.26 -27.73 3.66
N LYS A 190 -1.26 -28.34 4.85
CA LYS A 190 -2.48 -28.63 5.63
C LYS A 190 -2.71 -27.65 6.79
N ALA A 191 -1.94 -26.57 6.85
CA ALA A 191 -2.13 -25.53 7.87
C ALA A 191 -3.56 -24.97 7.78
N LYS A 192 -4.16 -24.75 8.93
CA LYS A 192 -5.53 -24.21 9.00
C LYS A 192 -5.50 -22.69 8.98
N LEU A 193 -6.31 -22.10 8.11
CA LEU A 193 -6.60 -20.66 8.12
C LEU A 193 -7.36 -20.31 9.39
N ILE A 194 -7.00 -19.17 9.98
CA ILE A 194 -7.73 -18.54 11.09
C ILE A 194 -8.67 -17.50 10.48
N PRO A 195 -9.97 -17.78 10.38
CA PRO A 195 -10.88 -16.92 9.60
C PRO A 195 -11.21 -15.60 10.30
N VAL A 196 -11.16 -15.57 11.64
CA VAL A 196 -11.48 -14.40 12.46
C VAL A 196 -10.63 -14.40 13.71
N ILE A 197 -10.09 -13.25 14.07
CA ILE A 197 -9.39 -12.99 15.32
C ILE A 197 -10.18 -11.90 16.05
N GLU A 198 -10.89 -12.28 17.10
CA GLU A 198 -11.68 -11.32 17.88
C GLU A 198 -10.81 -10.53 18.85
N HIS A 199 -9.74 -11.16 19.37
CA HIS A 199 -8.80 -10.55 20.31
C HIS A 199 -7.37 -10.93 19.95
N ILE A 200 -6.48 -9.93 19.98
CA ILE A 200 -5.05 -10.13 19.76
C ILE A 200 -4.40 -10.42 21.11
N ASP A 201 -3.89 -11.62 21.26
CA ASP A 201 -3.15 -12.08 22.44
C ASP A 201 -1.71 -12.49 22.08
N ASN A 202 -0.94 -12.90 23.09
CA ASN A 202 0.45 -13.34 22.88
C ASN A 202 0.55 -14.57 21.96
N GLY A 203 -0.47 -15.42 21.89
CA GLY A 203 -0.52 -16.57 20.99
C GLY A 203 -0.63 -16.11 19.53
N ILE A 204 -1.51 -15.14 19.25
CA ILE A 204 -1.65 -14.54 17.92
C ILE A 204 -0.37 -13.82 17.50
N TYR A 205 0.25 -13.04 18.40
CA TYR A 205 1.55 -12.42 18.13
C TYR A 205 2.63 -13.44 17.76
N SER A 206 2.64 -14.60 18.45
CA SER A 206 3.62 -15.66 18.15
C SER A 206 3.39 -16.33 16.80
N LEU A 207 2.12 -16.42 16.34
CA LEU A 207 1.79 -16.96 15.02
C LEU A 207 2.13 -15.97 13.89
N ALA A 208 1.98 -14.68 14.15
CA ALA A 208 2.34 -13.62 13.19
C ALA A 208 3.87 -13.32 13.19
N GLY A 209 4.64 -13.99 14.03
CA GLY A 209 6.05 -13.73 14.28
C GLY A 209 6.95 -14.04 13.11
N GLY A 210 7.61 -13.01 12.62
CA GLY A 210 8.61 -13.00 11.57
C GLY A 210 8.12 -12.27 10.32
N ALA A 211 8.89 -11.24 9.91
CA ALA A 211 8.65 -10.59 8.63
C ALA A 211 8.69 -11.64 7.51
N GLY A 212 7.65 -11.69 6.70
CA GLY A 212 7.64 -12.51 5.49
C GLY A 212 8.81 -12.11 4.61
N SER A 213 9.59 -13.09 4.20
CA SER A 213 10.78 -12.93 3.33
C SER A 213 10.35 -12.56 1.91
#